data_64a711d9ded17115df1380f40ec834f9
#
_entry.id   64a711d9ded17115df1380f40ec834f9
#
_cell.length_a   1.000
_cell.length_b   1.000
_cell.length_c   1.000
_cell.angle_alpha   90.00
_cell.angle_beta   90.00
_cell.angle_gamma   90.00
#
_symmetry.space_group_name_H-M   'P 1'
#
loop_
_entity.id
_entity.type
_entity.pdbx_description
1 polymer ?
#
loop_
_entity_poly.entity_id
_entity_poly.type
_entity_poly.pdbx_seq_one_letter_code
_entity_poly.pdbx_strand_id
1 'polypeptide(L)'
;MPTIAPDTTRAVLTGSIEVLSQEISDEEGMYRIRNGQQVYYLTISTDVFDEDTMCRPYLLLPQLPSLSDMPSRKIKLARNEDGSLAVTAYHDPLQEVTFIWHEKRIDVLSLPRIKRLRSGVFETLYEGRAAVAKIACFEWQIPSLTRETWAYCVLTETQRPSDGPPIAPEFLGHLTENGRVMGFLMEKLEGRFACSDDLTQCAALLERLHGLGGLGLVHGDVNRYNFIVEECCRGCVRLVDFEHAQDYDEKLAHAELESLPAELAEETGRGSTITRVVIQP
;
A
#
# COMPACT_ATOMS: atom_id res chain seq x y z
N MET A 1 18.18 24.19 -45.34
CA MET A 1 17.75 22.85 -44.95
C MET A 1 17.20 22.92 -43.55
N PRO A 2 15.90 22.87 -43.29
CA PRO A 2 15.35 22.84 -41.96
C PRO A 2 15.35 21.39 -41.44
N THR A 3 15.97 21.21 -40.28
CA THR A 3 16.01 19.95 -39.55
C THR A 3 14.65 19.72 -38.90
N ILE A 4 13.96 18.67 -39.31
CA ILE A 4 12.69 18.21 -38.72
C ILE A 4 13.04 17.50 -37.41
N ALA A 5 12.53 18.04 -36.28
CA ALA A 5 12.54 17.35 -35.02
C ALA A 5 11.56 16.15 -35.07
N PRO A 6 11.89 14.99 -34.46
CA PRO A 6 10.95 13.89 -34.40
C PRO A 6 9.81 14.22 -33.42
N ASP A 7 8.61 14.23 -33.98
CA ASP A 7 7.35 14.31 -33.26
C ASP A 7 7.16 13.00 -32.45
N THR A 8 7.46 13.07 -31.16
CA THR A 8 7.21 11.97 -30.22
C THR A 8 5.77 12.07 -29.72
N THR A 9 4.83 11.91 -30.62
CA THR A 9 3.42 11.68 -30.24
C THR A 9 3.34 10.31 -29.61
N ARG A 10 3.40 10.28 -28.28
CA ARG A 10 3.17 9.08 -27.48
C ARG A 10 1.77 8.56 -27.80
N ALA A 11 1.71 7.51 -28.62
CA ALA A 11 0.47 6.82 -28.94
C ALA A 11 -0.18 6.42 -27.61
N VAL A 12 -1.31 7.04 -27.31
CA VAL A 12 -2.22 6.61 -26.22
C VAL A 12 -2.69 5.22 -26.64
N LEU A 13 -2.15 4.19 -25.99
CA LEU A 13 -2.61 2.81 -26.13
C LEU A 13 -4.06 2.75 -25.66
N THR A 14 -4.97 2.95 -26.60
CA THR A 14 -6.40 2.71 -26.40
C THR A 14 -6.60 1.20 -26.25
N GLY A 15 -6.95 0.76 -25.01
CA GLY A 15 -7.67 -0.48 -24.84
C GLY A 15 -6.94 -1.72 -24.37
N SER A 16 -5.81 -1.63 -23.66
CA SER A 16 -5.31 -2.84 -22.96
C SER A 16 -6.07 -3.06 -21.66
N ILE A 17 -6.68 -4.22 -21.54
CA ILE A 17 -7.25 -4.69 -20.28
C ILE A 17 -6.12 -5.30 -19.43
N GLU A 18 -6.05 -4.95 -18.13
CA GLU A 18 -4.97 -5.35 -17.24
C GLU A 18 -5.50 -5.63 -15.82
N VAL A 19 -5.08 -6.75 -15.21
CA VAL A 19 -5.30 -7.00 -13.79
C VAL A 19 -4.26 -6.23 -12.99
N LEU A 20 -4.69 -5.21 -12.27
CA LEU A 20 -3.85 -4.36 -11.42
C LEU A 20 -3.54 -4.98 -10.07
N SER A 21 -4.51 -5.72 -9.52
CA SER A 21 -4.40 -6.44 -8.23
C SER A 21 -5.37 -7.61 -8.23
N GLN A 22 -4.97 -8.69 -7.55
CA GLN A 22 -5.84 -9.84 -7.32
C GLN A 22 -5.60 -10.43 -5.94
N GLU A 23 -6.64 -11.00 -5.36
CA GLU A 23 -6.61 -11.79 -4.14
C GLU A 23 -7.63 -12.91 -4.26
N ILE A 24 -7.23 -14.13 -3.90
CA ILE A 24 -8.05 -15.32 -4.09
C ILE A 24 -8.12 -16.05 -2.76
N SER A 25 -9.35 -16.34 -2.33
CA SER A 25 -9.67 -17.14 -1.17
C SER A 25 -10.33 -18.46 -1.60
N ASP A 26 -10.69 -19.29 -0.64
CA ASP A 26 -11.40 -20.56 -0.89
C ASP A 26 -12.84 -20.33 -1.42
N GLU A 27 -13.43 -19.15 -1.21
CA GLU A 27 -14.80 -18.84 -1.58
C GLU A 27 -14.90 -17.98 -2.84
N GLU A 28 -13.98 -17.01 -3.02
CA GLU A 28 -14.04 -16.06 -4.12
C GLU A 28 -12.69 -15.47 -4.49
N GLY A 29 -12.57 -15.04 -5.74
CA GLY A 29 -11.45 -14.25 -6.23
C GLY A 29 -11.85 -12.80 -6.41
N MET A 30 -11.02 -11.90 -5.92
CA MET A 30 -11.21 -10.46 -6.04
C MET A 30 -10.16 -9.86 -6.95
N TYR A 31 -10.62 -9.03 -7.88
CA TYR A 31 -9.78 -8.46 -8.92
C TYR A 31 -10.04 -6.98 -9.07
N ARG A 32 -8.98 -6.22 -9.18
CA ARG A 32 -8.97 -4.83 -9.60
C ARG A 32 -8.43 -4.77 -11.02
N ILE A 33 -9.27 -4.47 -11.99
CA ILE A 33 -8.97 -4.58 -13.42
C ILE A 33 -9.11 -3.23 -14.08
N ARG A 34 -8.05 -2.80 -14.77
CA ARG A 34 -8.06 -1.62 -15.63
C ARG A 34 -8.53 -1.98 -17.03
N ASN A 35 -9.46 -1.19 -17.56
CA ASN A 35 -9.88 -1.22 -18.94
C ASN A 35 -9.86 0.23 -19.49
N GLY A 36 -8.85 0.58 -20.25
CA GLY A 36 -8.60 1.95 -20.67
C GLY A 36 -8.34 2.90 -19.49
N GLN A 37 -9.22 3.87 -19.30
CA GLN A 37 -9.16 4.83 -18.18
C GLN A 37 -10.00 4.40 -16.97
N GLN A 38 -10.77 3.33 -17.08
CA GLN A 38 -11.66 2.86 -16.04
C GLN A 38 -11.04 1.71 -15.26
N VAL A 39 -11.35 1.66 -13.95
CA VAL A 39 -10.99 0.52 -13.10
C VAL A 39 -12.27 -0.12 -12.60
N TYR A 40 -12.31 -1.44 -12.72
CA TYR A 40 -13.41 -2.29 -12.29
C TYR A 40 -12.95 -3.16 -11.12
N TYR A 41 -13.87 -3.41 -10.21
CA TYR A 41 -13.70 -4.27 -9.05
C TYR A 41 -14.60 -5.48 -9.21
N LEU A 42 -14.00 -6.63 -9.50
CA LEU A 42 -14.72 -7.86 -9.72
C LEU A 42 -14.53 -8.79 -8.53
N THR A 43 -15.65 -9.33 -8.05
CA THR A 43 -15.66 -10.49 -7.16
C THR A 43 -16.17 -11.67 -7.97
N ILE A 44 -15.41 -12.77 -8.04
CA ILE A 44 -15.75 -13.96 -8.84
C ILE A 44 -15.82 -15.15 -7.89
N SER A 45 -16.99 -15.80 -7.78
CA SER A 45 -17.14 -17.02 -6.99
C SER A 45 -16.28 -18.15 -7.58
N THR A 46 -15.71 -19.00 -6.72
CA THR A 46 -14.76 -20.05 -7.14
C THR A 46 -15.40 -21.16 -8.00
N ASP A 47 -16.72 -21.23 -8.06
CA ASP A 47 -17.47 -22.13 -8.95
C ASP A 47 -17.58 -21.63 -10.41
N VAL A 48 -17.18 -20.40 -10.69
CA VAL A 48 -17.27 -19.79 -12.05
C VAL A 48 -16.18 -20.31 -12.97
N PHE A 49 -14.94 -20.31 -12.49
CA PHE A 49 -13.76 -20.75 -13.23
C PHE A 49 -12.93 -21.71 -12.39
N ASP A 50 -12.11 -22.53 -13.04
CA ASP A 50 -11.10 -23.35 -12.36
C ASP A 50 -10.00 -22.51 -11.70
N GLU A 51 -9.29 -23.10 -10.74
CA GLU A 51 -8.24 -22.44 -9.95
C GLU A 51 -7.11 -21.87 -10.84
N ASP A 52 -6.71 -22.61 -11.88
CA ASP A 52 -5.68 -22.15 -12.81
C ASP A 52 -6.11 -20.88 -13.55
N THR A 53 -7.35 -20.81 -13.98
CA THR A 53 -7.95 -19.64 -14.62
C THR A 53 -8.02 -18.46 -13.65
N MET A 54 -8.49 -18.72 -12.43
CA MET A 54 -8.60 -17.70 -11.38
C MET A 54 -7.24 -17.10 -11.01
N CYS A 55 -6.20 -17.94 -10.89
CA CYS A 55 -4.86 -17.49 -10.50
C CYS A 55 -4.07 -16.78 -11.62
N ARG A 56 -4.44 -16.97 -12.89
CA ARG A 56 -3.67 -16.51 -14.04
C ARG A 56 -4.43 -15.46 -14.86
N PRO A 57 -4.10 -14.16 -14.74
CA PRO A 57 -4.78 -13.08 -15.45
C PRO A 57 -4.94 -13.29 -16.95
N TYR A 58 -3.94 -13.87 -17.63
CA TYR A 58 -3.98 -14.10 -19.06
C TYR A 58 -4.99 -15.21 -19.47
N LEU A 59 -5.36 -16.11 -18.57
CA LEU A 59 -6.43 -17.09 -18.78
C LEU A 59 -7.80 -16.50 -18.43
N LEU A 60 -7.85 -15.68 -17.38
CA LEU A 60 -9.08 -15.09 -16.86
C LEU A 60 -9.66 -14.02 -17.78
N LEU A 61 -8.81 -13.03 -18.17
CA LEU A 61 -9.28 -11.85 -18.90
C LEU A 61 -10.07 -12.16 -20.18
N PRO A 62 -9.68 -13.15 -21.03
CA PRO A 62 -10.45 -13.50 -22.24
C PRO A 62 -11.81 -14.13 -21.95
N GLN A 63 -12.03 -14.65 -20.73
CA GLN A 63 -13.28 -15.33 -20.33
C GLN A 63 -14.27 -14.40 -19.63
N LEU A 64 -13.82 -13.17 -19.29
CA LEU A 64 -14.69 -12.18 -18.66
C LEU A 64 -15.68 -11.60 -19.67
N PRO A 65 -16.91 -11.28 -19.24
CA PRO A 65 -17.82 -10.50 -20.07
C PRO A 65 -17.24 -9.11 -20.35
N SER A 66 -17.73 -8.43 -21.39
CA SER A 66 -17.26 -7.09 -21.77
C SER A 66 -17.43 -6.10 -20.61
N LEU A 67 -16.33 -5.67 -20.01
CA LEU A 67 -16.34 -4.73 -18.90
C LEU A 67 -16.87 -3.35 -19.33
N SER A 68 -16.70 -2.96 -20.60
CA SER A 68 -17.19 -1.68 -21.12
C SER A 68 -18.72 -1.59 -21.11
N ASP A 69 -19.40 -2.75 -21.16
CA ASP A 69 -20.86 -2.84 -21.20
C ASP A 69 -21.49 -3.01 -19.81
N MET A 70 -20.65 -3.05 -18.76
CA MET A 70 -21.13 -3.23 -17.39
C MET A 70 -21.76 -1.94 -16.84
N PRO A 71 -22.92 -2.06 -16.16
CA PRO A 71 -23.65 -0.92 -15.62
C PRO A 71 -22.98 -0.28 -14.37
N SER A 72 -22.00 -0.96 -13.78
CA SER A 72 -21.26 -0.52 -12.60
C SER A 72 -19.79 -0.92 -12.66
N ARG A 73 -18.97 -0.29 -11.84
CA ARG A 73 -17.56 -0.66 -11.64
C ARG A 73 -17.35 -1.74 -10.58
N LYS A 74 -18.36 -2.02 -9.76
CA LYS A 74 -18.35 -3.07 -8.74
C LYS A 74 -19.30 -4.19 -9.17
N ILE A 75 -18.74 -5.36 -9.46
CA ILE A 75 -19.42 -6.45 -10.16
C ILE A 75 -19.11 -7.76 -9.43
N LYS A 76 -20.16 -8.59 -9.24
CA LYS A 76 -20.00 -9.98 -8.82
C LYS A 76 -20.38 -10.91 -9.95
N LEU A 77 -19.53 -11.90 -10.21
CA LEU A 77 -19.78 -13.03 -11.08
C LEU A 77 -20.00 -14.28 -10.23
N ALA A 78 -21.10 -14.99 -10.50
CA ALA A 78 -21.43 -16.25 -9.83
C ALA A 78 -22.16 -17.16 -10.81
N ARG A 79 -22.41 -18.41 -10.44
CA ARG A 79 -23.29 -19.30 -11.22
C ARG A 79 -24.71 -19.29 -10.66
N ASN A 80 -25.68 -19.30 -11.55
CA ASN A 80 -27.08 -19.58 -11.23
C ASN A 80 -27.29 -21.07 -10.98
N GLU A 81 -28.45 -21.45 -10.43
CA GLU A 81 -28.83 -22.84 -10.20
C GLU A 81 -28.85 -23.69 -11.49
N ASP A 82 -29.11 -23.08 -12.64
CA ASP A 82 -29.08 -23.72 -13.96
C ASP A 82 -27.68 -23.79 -14.59
N GLY A 83 -26.63 -23.32 -13.85
CA GLY A 83 -25.24 -23.30 -14.29
C GLY A 83 -24.86 -22.12 -15.21
N SER A 84 -25.78 -21.25 -15.56
CA SER A 84 -25.52 -20.04 -16.35
C SER A 84 -24.73 -19.00 -15.52
N LEU A 85 -23.99 -18.12 -16.21
CA LEU A 85 -23.25 -17.03 -15.55
C LEU A 85 -24.20 -15.92 -15.10
N ALA A 86 -24.22 -15.66 -13.80
CA ALA A 86 -24.90 -14.52 -13.21
C ALA A 86 -23.94 -13.33 -13.08
N VAL A 87 -24.40 -12.15 -13.49
CA VAL A 87 -23.66 -10.89 -13.34
C VAL A 87 -24.47 -9.96 -12.46
N THR A 88 -23.96 -9.65 -11.28
CA THR A 88 -24.58 -8.71 -10.34
C THR A 88 -23.76 -7.42 -10.27
N ALA A 89 -24.39 -6.29 -10.58
CA ALA A 89 -23.78 -4.98 -10.48
C ALA A 89 -24.18 -4.31 -9.16
N TYR A 90 -23.20 -3.75 -8.44
CA TYR A 90 -23.41 -2.97 -7.23
C TYR A 90 -23.25 -1.49 -7.56
N HIS A 91 -24.17 -0.66 -7.09
CA HIS A 91 -24.20 0.78 -7.37
C HIS A 91 -23.78 1.62 -6.15
N ASP A 92 -23.51 0.98 -5.02
CA ASP A 92 -22.92 1.63 -3.85
C ASP A 92 -21.52 2.18 -4.20
N PRO A 93 -21.15 3.35 -3.69
CA PRO A 93 -19.84 3.91 -3.94
C PRO A 93 -18.75 3.02 -3.35
N LEU A 94 -17.62 2.94 -4.04
CA LEU A 94 -16.42 2.29 -3.48
C LEU A 94 -15.97 3.06 -2.23
N GLN A 95 -15.61 2.31 -1.17
CA GLN A 95 -15.08 2.91 0.05
C GLN A 95 -13.77 3.64 -0.21
N GLU A 96 -13.55 4.74 0.48
CA GLU A 96 -12.34 5.55 0.38
C GLU A 96 -11.67 5.79 1.73
N VAL A 97 -10.41 6.19 1.71
CA VAL A 97 -9.70 6.67 2.89
C VAL A 97 -10.41 7.94 3.37
N THR A 98 -10.90 7.92 4.62
CA THR A 98 -11.73 9.01 5.15
C THR A 98 -10.91 10.09 5.86
N PHE A 99 -9.69 9.79 6.32
CA PHE A 99 -8.82 10.78 6.93
C PHE A 99 -7.93 11.42 5.86
N ILE A 100 -8.32 12.61 5.41
CA ILE A 100 -7.70 13.33 4.31
C ILE A 100 -7.22 14.70 4.83
N TRP A 101 -5.91 14.89 4.97
CA TRP A 101 -5.32 16.09 5.57
C TRP A 101 -4.36 16.85 4.65
N HIS A 102 -3.60 16.12 3.81
CA HIS A 102 -2.65 16.70 2.89
C HIS A 102 -3.36 17.22 1.61
N GLU A 103 -2.96 18.39 1.08
CA GLU A 103 -3.63 19.02 -0.07
C GLU A 103 -3.37 18.32 -1.41
N LYS A 104 -2.16 17.72 -1.58
CA LYS A 104 -1.81 17.05 -2.85
C LYS A 104 -2.64 15.79 -3.06
N ARG A 105 -3.18 15.67 -4.29
CA ARG A 105 -3.89 14.50 -4.80
C ARG A 105 -3.18 14.02 -6.05
N ILE A 106 -2.76 12.76 -6.06
CA ILE A 106 -1.95 12.17 -7.12
C ILE A 106 -2.71 10.97 -7.67
N ASP A 107 -2.97 10.96 -8.98
CA ASP A 107 -3.62 9.81 -9.63
C ASP A 107 -2.66 8.62 -9.65
N VAL A 108 -3.01 7.54 -8.95
CA VAL A 108 -2.20 6.32 -8.85
C VAL A 108 -2.00 5.65 -10.20
N LEU A 109 -2.92 5.83 -11.14
CA LEU A 109 -2.81 5.26 -12.49
C LEU A 109 -1.79 6.01 -13.36
N SER A 110 -1.38 7.21 -12.96
CA SER A 110 -0.33 7.98 -13.63
C SER A 110 1.08 7.61 -13.16
N LEU A 111 1.20 6.91 -12.04
CA LEU A 111 2.49 6.54 -11.45
C LEU A 111 3.07 5.28 -12.11
N PRO A 112 4.35 5.29 -12.54
CA PRO A 112 5.02 4.09 -13.04
C PRO A 112 5.24 3.10 -11.89
N ARG A 113 4.84 1.85 -12.05
CA ARG A 113 5.14 0.77 -11.10
C ARG A 113 6.51 0.18 -11.40
N ILE A 114 7.53 0.56 -10.63
CA ILE A 114 8.91 0.13 -10.86
C ILE A 114 9.15 -1.25 -10.26
N LYS A 115 8.76 -1.42 -8.98
CA LYS A 115 8.96 -2.67 -8.24
C LYS A 115 7.82 -2.88 -7.26
N ARG A 116 7.22 -4.06 -7.27
CA ARG A 116 6.26 -4.46 -6.23
C ARG A 116 7.04 -4.83 -4.97
N LEU A 117 6.69 -4.23 -3.84
CA LEU A 117 7.26 -4.54 -2.53
C LEU A 117 6.40 -5.57 -1.79
N ARG A 118 5.08 -5.34 -1.74
CA ARG A 118 4.05 -6.25 -1.22
C ARG A 118 2.71 -5.97 -1.91
N SER A 119 1.63 -6.65 -1.49
CA SER A 119 0.28 -6.32 -1.96
C SER A 119 -0.05 -4.86 -1.62
N GLY A 120 -0.49 -4.09 -2.60
CA GLY A 120 -0.82 -2.67 -2.41
C GLY A 120 0.37 -1.73 -2.17
N VAL A 121 1.63 -2.21 -2.14
CA VAL A 121 2.81 -1.37 -1.91
C VAL A 121 3.83 -1.55 -3.03
N PHE A 122 4.24 -0.45 -3.66
CA PHE A 122 5.19 -0.49 -4.78
C PHE A 122 6.07 0.76 -4.84
N GLU A 123 7.28 0.56 -5.37
CA GLU A 123 8.19 1.67 -5.70
C GLU A 123 7.73 2.37 -6.97
N THR A 124 7.88 3.68 -6.98
CA THR A 124 7.53 4.55 -8.11
C THR A 124 8.52 5.71 -8.25
N LEU A 125 8.38 6.47 -9.32
CA LEU A 125 9.03 7.78 -9.47
C LEU A 125 7.97 8.87 -9.38
N TYR A 126 8.22 9.85 -8.52
CA TYR A 126 7.40 11.04 -8.37
C TYR A 126 8.28 12.29 -8.38
N GLU A 127 8.00 13.23 -9.27
CA GLU A 127 8.81 14.46 -9.45
C GLU A 127 10.32 14.19 -9.58
N GLY A 128 10.69 13.07 -10.26
CA GLY A 128 12.08 12.66 -10.47
C GLY A 128 12.76 12.00 -9.27
N ARG A 129 12.04 11.74 -8.16
CA ARG A 129 12.54 11.09 -6.96
C ARG A 129 11.90 9.71 -6.79
N ALA A 130 12.67 8.78 -6.21
CA ALA A 130 12.14 7.50 -5.79
C ALA A 130 11.15 7.69 -4.63
N ALA A 131 9.99 7.06 -4.73
CA ALA A 131 8.92 7.13 -3.75
C ALA A 131 8.27 5.75 -3.57
N VAL A 132 7.52 5.58 -2.49
CA VAL A 132 6.73 4.38 -2.21
C VAL A 132 5.26 4.74 -2.20
N ALA A 133 4.48 4.05 -3.02
CA ALA A 133 3.03 4.13 -3.04
C ALA A 133 2.44 3.01 -2.19
N LYS A 134 1.54 3.34 -1.26
CA LYS A 134 0.76 2.39 -0.46
C LYS A 134 -0.72 2.63 -0.73
N ILE A 135 -1.43 1.60 -1.22
CA ILE A 135 -2.83 1.70 -1.65
C ILE A 135 -3.68 0.57 -1.08
N ALA A 136 -4.95 0.87 -0.79
CA ALA A 136 -5.99 -0.14 -0.57
C ALA A 136 -6.43 -0.69 -1.93
N CYS A 137 -5.94 -1.87 -2.30
CA CYS A 137 -6.39 -2.55 -3.50
C CYS A 137 -7.88 -2.92 -3.39
N PHE A 138 -8.34 -3.22 -2.17
CA PHE A 138 -9.68 -3.68 -1.84
C PHE A 138 -10.23 -2.96 -0.60
N GLU A 139 -11.56 -2.99 -0.43
CA GLU A 139 -12.26 -2.16 0.56
C GLU A 139 -11.87 -2.48 2.02
N TRP A 140 -11.56 -3.75 2.36
CA TRP A 140 -11.16 -4.11 3.73
C TRP A 140 -9.81 -3.53 4.18
N GLN A 141 -8.99 -3.04 3.24
CA GLN A 141 -7.72 -2.38 3.54
C GLN A 141 -7.89 -0.88 3.87
N ILE A 142 -9.07 -0.31 3.58
CA ILE A 142 -9.34 1.13 3.78
C ILE A 142 -9.20 1.55 5.26
N PRO A 143 -9.72 0.80 6.26
CA PRO A 143 -9.57 1.20 7.66
C PRO A 143 -8.10 1.32 8.10
N SER A 144 -7.25 0.36 7.72
CA SER A 144 -5.81 0.39 8.05
C SER A 144 -5.13 1.60 7.42
N LEU A 145 -5.39 1.89 6.14
CA LEU A 145 -4.82 3.06 5.47
C LEU A 145 -5.38 4.39 6.02
N THR A 146 -6.65 4.43 6.42
CA THR A 146 -7.22 5.61 7.08
C THR A 146 -6.48 5.91 8.39
N ARG A 147 -6.18 4.87 9.18
CA ARG A 147 -5.41 4.98 10.41
C ARG A 147 -3.98 5.43 10.15
N GLU A 148 -3.33 4.85 9.15
CA GLU A 148 -1.97 5.20 8.80
C GLU A 148 -1.84 6.65 8.31
N THR A 149 -2.77 7.13 7.48
CA THR A 149 -2.80 8.55 7.08
C THR A 149 -3.05 9.50 8.24
N TRP A 150 -3.86 9.09 9.23
CA TRP A 150 -4.03 9.83 10.48
C TRP A 150 -2.71 9.91 11.27
N ALA A 151 -2.00 8.80 11.43
CA ALA A 151 -0.72 8.79 12.12
C ALA A 151 0.30 9.72 11.46
N TYR A 152 0.39 9.70 10.11
CA TYR A 152 1.25 10.63 9.38
C TYR A 152 0.86 12.10 9.58
N CYS A 153 -0.42 12.42 9.70
CA CYS A 153 -0.88 13.77 10.03
C CYS A 153 -0.37 14.18 11.41
N VAL A 154 -0.57 13.34 12.43
CA VAL A 154 -0.10 13.63 13.80
C VAL A 154 1.43 13.84 13.80
N LEU A 155 2.19 12.96 13.14
CA LEU A 155 3.64 13.08 13.04
C LEU A 155 4.06 14.40 12.38
N THR A 156 3.40 14.79 11.29
CA THR A 156 3.74 16.00 10.54
C THR A 156 3.40 17.27 11.31
N GLU A 157 2.28 17.29 12.03
CA GLU A 157 1.81 18.47 12.77
C GLU A 157 2.52 18.65 14.12
N THR A 158 2.98 17.55 14.75
CA THR A 158 3.54 17.60 16.10
C THR A 158 5.05 17.63 16.13
N GLN A 159 5.73 17.01 15.16
CA GLN A 159 7.18 16.95 15.12
C GLN A 159 7.77 18.29 14.67
N ARG A 160 8.64 18.88 15.50
CA ARG A 160 9.37 20.12 15.19
C ARG A 160 10.79 19.80 14.73
N PRO A 161 11.43 20.66 13.92
CA PRO A 161 12.83 20.48 13.52
C PRO A 161 13.79 20.37 14.72
N SER A 162 13.44 20.98 15.87
CA SER A 162 14.22 20.91 17.11
C SER A 162 14.19 19.53 17.78
N ASP A 163 13.22 18.68 17.43
CA ASP A 163 12.98 17.38 18.11
C ASP A 163 13.88 16.26 17.54
N GLY A 164 14.78 16.62 16.61
CA GLY A 164 15.71 15.71 15.96
C GLY A 164 15.26 15.27 14.55
N PRO A 165 15.89 14.22 13.99
CA PRO A 165 15.58 13.75 12.65
C PRO A 165 14.13 13.25 12.54
N PRO A 166 13.54 13.20 11.32
CA PRO A 166 12.19 12.70 11.11
C PRO A 166 12.00 11.29 11.69
N ILE A 167 10.84 11.05 12.33
CA ILE A 167 10.47 9.73 12.86
C ILE A 167 10.05 8.77 11.75
N ALA A 168 9.38 9.29 10.71
CA ALA A 168 8.82 8.52 9.60
C ALA A 168 9.25 9.12 8.24
N PRO A 169 9.02 8.39 7.12
CA PRO A 169 9.15 8.95 5.78
C PRO A 169 8.29 10.20 5.59
N GLU A 170 8.72 11.12 4.72
CA GLU A 170 7.91 12.27 4.32
C GLU A 170 6.64 11.81 3.62
N PHE A 171 5.48 12.34 4.02
CA PHE A 171 4.21 12.13 3.34
C PHE A 171 4.11 13.07 2.14
N LEU A 172 4.08 12.52 0.93
CA LEU A 172 4.15 13.31 -0.31
C LEU A 172 2.77 13.68 -0.89
N GLY A 173 1.73 12.96 -0.52
CA GLY A 173 0.36 13.24 -0.95
C GLY A 173 -0.55 12.03 -0.92
N HIS A 174 -1.87 12.29 -0.99
CA HIS A 174 -2.87 11.23 -1.10
C HIS A 174 -2.93 10.67 -2.51
N LEU A 175 -3.05 9.35 -2.64
CA LEU A 175 -3.24 8.67 -3.91
C LEU A 175 -4.73 8.51 -4.21
N THR A 176 -5.11 8.88 -5.44
CA THR A 176 -6.48 8.79 -5.91
C THR A 176 -6.63 7.83 -7.09
N GLU A 177 -7.82 7.29 -7.23
CA GLU A 177 -8.26 6.53 -8.40
C GLU A 177 -9.67 6.97 -8.77
N ASN A 178 -9.84 7.50 -9.96
CA ASN A 178 -11.12 8.07 -10.40
C ASN A 178 -11.73 9.09 -9.40
N GLY A 179 -10.87 9.89 -8.74
CA GLY A 179 -11.26 10.90 -7.73
C GLY A 179 -11.39 10.39 -6.29
N ARG A 180 -11.50 9.09 -6.08
CA ARG A 180 -11.55 8.42 -4.76
C ARG A 180 -10.15 8.36 -4.14
N VAL A 181 -9.99 8.72 -2.87
CA VAL A 181 -8.73 8.51 -2.15
C VAL A 181 -8.64 7.07 -1.71
N MET A 182 -7.56 6.40 -2.14
CA MET A 182 -7.36 4.98 -1.86
C MET A 182 -5.99 4.66 -1.24
N GLY A 183 -5.20 5.68 -0.91
CA GLY A 183 -3.88 5.48 -0.34
C GLY A 183 -3.08 6.76 -0.26
N PHE A 184 -1.78 6.59 -0.14
CA PHE A 184 -0.83 7.72 -0.06
C PHE A 184 0.52 7.38 -0.69
N LEU A 185 1.25 8.43 -1.01
CA LEU A 185 2.62 8.40 -1.49
C LEU A 185 3.55 8.92 -0.40
N MET A 186 4.66 8.25 -0.18
CA MET A 186 5.68 8.64 0.79
C MET A 186 7.08 8.56 0.20
N GLU A 187 8.03 9.24 0.85
CA GLU A 187 9.45 9.12 0.59
C GLU A 187 9.90 7.67 0.61
N LYS A 188 10.78 7.28 -0.32
CA LYS A 188 11.46 5.98 -0.25
C LYS A 188 12.70 6.13 0.63
N LEU A 189 12.76 5.40 1.72
CA LEU A 189 13.96 5.31 2.56
C LEU A 189 14.96 4.34 1.95
N GLU A 190 16.23 4.72 1.95
CA GLU A 190 17.34 3.86 1.57
C GLU A 190 18.09 3.42 2.82
N GLY A 191 18.13 2.09 3.05
CA GLY A 191 18.74 1.54 4.26
C GLY A 191 18.47 0.05 4.40
N ARG A 192 18.77 -0.46 5.59
CA ARG A 192 18.52 -1.84 6.00
C ARG A 192 17.48 -1.93 7.11
N PHE A 193 16.92 -3.08 7.29
CA PHE A 193 16.11 -3.37 8.48
C PHE A 193 16.98 -3.39 9.73
N ALA A 194 16.39 -3.00 10.87
CA ALA A 194 17.07 -3.01 12.15
C ALA A 194 17.39 -4.44 12.62
N CYS A 195 18.34 -4.55 13.52
CA CYS A 195 18.75 -5.77 14.21
C CYS A 195 19.07 -5.47 15.68
N SER A 196 19.48 -6.47 16.44
CA SER A 196 19.79 -6.33 17.87
C SER A 196 20.83 -5.23 18.17
N ASP A 197 21.76 -4.98 17.25
CA ASP A 197 22.78 -3.94 17.41
C ASP A 197 22.22 -2.50 17.40
N ASP A 198 21.01 -2.33 16.84
CA ASP A 198 20.34 -1.04 16.71
C ASP A 198 19.38 -0.73 17.88
N LEU A 199 19.35 -1.58 18.92
CA LEU A 199 18.39 -1.50 20.04
C LEU A 199 18.33 -0.11 20.66
N THR A 200 19.48 0.52 20.93
CA THR A 200 19.53 1.84 21.56
C THR A 200 18.87 2.91 20.71
N GLN A 201 19.10 2.90 19.40
CA GLN A 201 18.56 3.87 18.46
C GLN A 201 17.05 3.64 18.25
N CYS A 202 16.63 2.38 18.14
CA CYS A 202 15.22 2.02 17.99
C CYS A 202 14.41 2.37 19.25
N ALA A 203 14.96 2.11 20.46
CA ALA A 203 14.33 2.50 21.71
C ALA A 203 14.16 4.02 21.82
N ALA A 204 15.23 4.79 21.54
CA ALA A 204 15.17 6.24 21.55
C ALA A 204 14.17 6.80 20.51
N LEU A 205 14.01 6.14 19.36
CA LEU A 205 13.00 6.51 18.36
C LEU A 205 11.58 6.27 18.86
N LEU A 206 11.30 5.12 19.50
CA LEU A 206 10.00 4.83 20.12
C LEU A 206 9.68 5.81 21.25
N GLU A 207 10.63 6.10 22.14
CA GLU A 207 10.44 7.09 23.21
C GLU A 207 10.07 8.47 22.64
N ARG A 208 10.69 8.87 21.51
CA ARG A 208 10.31 10.10 20.81
C ARG A 208 8.92 10.04 20.21
N LEU A 209 8.52 8.90 19.62
CA LEU A 209 7.18 8.68 19.10
C LEU A 209 6.14 8.79 20.23
N HIS A 210 6.39 8.14 21.37
CA HIS A 210 5.53 8.15 22.54
C HIS A 210 5.41 9.53 23.18
N GLY A 211 6.46 10.37 23.09
CA GLY A 211 6.53 11.70 23.72
C GLY A 211 6.14 12.87 22.81
N LEU A 212 5.69 12.65 21.58
CA LEU A 212 5.43 13.70 20.61
C LEU A 212 4.41 14.73 21.10
N GLY A 213 4.88 15.99 21.26
CA GLY A 213 4.02 17.16 21.45
C GLY A 213 2.98 17.08 22.58
N GLY A 214 3.09 16.09 23.48
CA GLY A 214 2.12 15.81 24.54
C GLY A 214 0.88 15.02 24.06
N LEU A 215 0.80 14.68 22.79
CA LEU A 215 -0.25 13.83 22.23
C LEU A 215 0.23 12.39 21.98
N GLY A 216 1.52 12.17 21.73
CA GLY A 216 2.15 10.87 21.55
C GLY A 216 1.40 9.88 20.66
N LEU A 217 2.12 8.93 20.10
CA LEU A 217 1.55 7.79 19.38
C LEU A 217 2.17 6.49 19.90
N VAL A 218 1.39 5.42 19.85
CA VAL A 218 1.87 4.04 19.95
C VAL A 218 1.86 3.47 18.53
N HIS A 219 2.91 2.76 18.13
CA HIS A 219 3.04 2.21 16.78
C HIS A 219 2.07 1.05 16.52
N GLY A 220 1.88 0.20 17.52
CA GLY A 220 0.93 -0.93 17.50
C GLY A 220 1.42 -2.18 16.78
N ASP A 221 2.59 -2.11 16.10
CA ASP A 221 3.21 -3.28 15.44
C ASP A 221 4.74 -3.12 15.43
N VAL A 222 5.33 -3.17 16.63
CA VAL A 222 6.79 -3.09 16.78
C VAL A 222 7.42 -4.40 16.35
N ASN A 223 8.12 -4.37 15.21
CA ASN A 223 8.95 -5.47 14.71
C ASN A 223 10.14 -4.92 13.93
N ARG A 224 11.23 -5.71 13.76
CA ARG A 224 12.46 -5.24 13.13
C ARG A 224 12.30 -4.70 11.70
N TYR A 225 11.29 -5.16 10.95
CA TYR A 225 11.06 -4.77 9.56
C TYR A 225 10.37 -3.41 9.43
N ASN A 226 9.83 -2.89 10.53
CA ASN A 226 9.22 -1.56 10.60
C ASN A 226 10.23 -0.47 10.99
N PHE A 227 11.49 -0.83 11.30
CA PHE A 227 12.59 0.10 11.54
C PHE A 227 13.58 0.07 10.38
N ILE A 228 13.77 1.21 9.72
CA ILE A 228 14.74 1.38 8.65
C ILE A 228 15.94 2.16 9.18
N VAL A 229 17.11 1.51 9.19
CA VAL A 229 18.40 2.12 9.53
C VAL A 229 18.98 2.71 8.26
N GLU A 230 19.03 4.04 8.16
CA GLU A 230 19.45 4.73 6.95
C GLU A 230 20.97 4.67 6.77
N GLU A 231 21.42 4.48 5.53
CA GLU A 231 22.85 4.43 5.19
C GLU A 231 23.50 5.82 5.16
N CYS A 232 22.72 6.85 4.84
CA CYS A 232 23.23 8.23 4.65
C CYS A 232 23.62 8.93 5.95
N CYS A 233 23.10 8.50 7.11
CA CYS A 233 23.41 9.08 8.41
C CYS A 233 23.65 7.99 9.45
N ARG A 234 24.81 8.03 10.10
CA ARG A 234 25.17 7.06 11.14
C ARG A 234 24.15 7.07 12.27
N GLY A 235 23.37 5.98 12.41
CA GLY A 235 22.43 5.78 13.51
C GLY A 235 21.06 6.46 13.34
N CYS A 236 20.77 7.02 12.18
CA CYS A 236 19.40 7.47 11.89
C CYS A 236 18.51 6.26 11.63
N VAL A 237 17.45 6.15 12.42
CA VAL A 237 16.42 5.13 12.27
C VAL A 237 15.10 5.82 12.05
N ARG A 238 14.28 5.29 11.13
CA ARG A 238 12.91 5.75 10.90
C ARG A 238 11.92 4.59 10.98
N LEU A 239 10.69 4.90 11.41
CA LEU A 239 9.57 3.96 11.47
C LEU A 239 8.74 4.03 10.20
N VAL A 240 8.24 2.88 9.78
CA VAL A 240 7.29 2.71 8.66
C VAL A 240 6.14 1.83 9.12
N ASP A 241 5.02 1.85 8.35
CA ASP A 241 3.89 0.94 8.54
C ASP A 241 3.04 1.22 9.79
N PHE A 242 2.47 2.42 9.85
CA PHE A 242 1.63 2.90 10.96
C PHE A 242 0.16 2.40 10.90
N GLU A 243 -0.11 1.29 10.21
CA GLU A 243 -1.49 0.78 10.03
C GLU A 243 -2.16 0.33 11.33
N HIS A 244 -1.38 0.09 12.39
CA HIS A 244 -1.83 -0.26 13.73
C HIS A 244 -1.66 0.87 14.77
N ALA A 245 -1.20 2.05 14.33
CA ALA A 245 -0.94 3.17 15.23
C ALA A 245 -2.20 3.59 16.01
N GLN A 246 -1.99 4.03 17.25
CA GLN A 246 -3.03 4.45 18.17
C GLN A 246 -2.59 5.71 18.92
N ASP A 247 -3.57 6.43 19.51
CA ASP A 247 -3.26 7.47 20.49
C ASP A 247 -2.41 6.91 21.63
N TYR A 248 -1.58 7.76 22.21
CA TYR A 248 -0.71 7.35 23.32
C TYR A 248 -1.49 6.70 24.47
N ASP A 249 -1.02 5.53 24.84
CA ASP A 249 -1.42 4.82 26.06
C ASP A 249 -0.14 4.34 26.77
N GLU A 250 0.01 4.68 28.06
CA GLU A 250 1.22 4.40 28.84
C GLU A 250 1.55 2.90 28.89
N LYS A 251 0.52 2.05 29.00
CA LYS A 251 0.72 0.59 29.08
C LYS A 251 1.17 0.01 27.75
N LEU A 252 0.56 0.48 26.65
CA LEU A 252 0.95 0.04 25.31
C LEU A 252 2.34 0.54 24.95
N ALA A 253 2.67 1.80 25.26
CA ALA A 253 4.00 2.36 25.06
C ALA A 253 5.08 1.60 25.82
N HIS A 254 4.81 1.24 27.07
CA HIS A 254 5.71 0.41 27.88
C HIS A 254 5.88 -0.99 27.28
N ALA A 255 4.78 -1.62 26.84
CA ALA A 255 4.82 -2.95 26.22
C ALA A 255 5.64 -2.95 24.92
N GLU A 256 5.56 -1.89 24.10
CA GLU A 256 6.39 -1.73 22.89
C GLU A 256 7.89 -1.69 23.23
N LEU A 257 8.27 -0.92 24.23
CA LEU A 257 9.67 -0.83 24.66
C LEU A 257 10.16 -2.14 25.30
N GLU A 258 9.33 -2.84 26.05
CA GLU A 258 9.67 -4.14 26.64
C GLU A 258 9.84 -5.24 25.59
N SER A 259 9.01 -5.24 24.53
CA SER A 259 9.09 -6.24 23.45
C SER A 259 10.25 -6.00 22.48
N LEU A 260 10.71 -4.76 22.35
CA LEU A 260 11.67 -4.33 21.33
C LEU A 260 12.94 -5.21 21.23
N PRO A 261 13.62 -5.61 22.34
CA PRO A 261 14.81 -6.45 22.22
C PRO A 261 14.53 -7.81 21.54
N ALA A 262 13.39 -8.43 21.86
CA ALA A 262 12.99 -9.70 21.27
C ALA A 262 12.58 -9.54 19.80
N GLU A 263 11.89 -8.46 19.46
CA GLU A 263 11.46 -8.15 18.09
C GLU A 263 12.66 -7.82 17.16
N LEU A 264 13.69 -7.15 17.67
CA LEU A 264 14.90 -6.88 16.90
C LEU A 264 15.79 -8.13 16.71
N ALA A 265 15.73 -9.09 17.64
CA ALA A 265 16.46 -10.35 17.57
C ALA A 265 15.74 -11.43 16.72
N GLU A 266 14.52 -11.15 16.25
CA GLU A 266 13.69 -12.09 15.52
C GLU A 266 14.31 -12.41 14.13
N GLU A 267 14.53 -13.69 13.80
CA GLU A 267 15.19 -14.14 12.55
C GLU A 267 14.32 -15.07 11.70
N THR A 268 13.13 -15.49 12.19
CA THR A 268 12.26 -16.41 11.44
C THR A 268 11.56 -15.73 10.26
N GLY A 269 11.56 -14.39 10.23
CA GLY A 269 10.87 -13.59 9.23
C GLY A 269 9.43 -13.22 9.64
N ARG A 270 9.04 -13.47 10.88
CA ARG A 270 7.76 -13.01 11.43
C ARG A 270 7.68 -11.47 11.35
N GLY A 271 6.60 -10.97 10.80
CA GLY A 271 6.43 -9.53 10.51
C GLY A 271 7.08 -9.07 9.20
N SER A 272 7.87 -9.95 8.53
CA SER A 272 8.41 -9.62 7.21
C SER A 272 7.33 -9.75 6.15
N THR A 273 7.14 -8.72 5.37
CA THR A 273 6.32 -8.76 4.14
C THR A 273 7.11 -9.21 2.91
N ILE A 274 8.41 -9.49 3.08
CA ILE A 274 9.29 -9.95 2.00
C ILE A 274 9.34 -11.48 2.05
N THR A 275 8.68 -12.12 1.10
CA THR A 275 8.85 -13.57 0.86
C THR A 275 10.32 -13.81 0.47
N ARG A 276 11.12 -14.37 1.36
CA ARG A 276 12.46 -14.86 1.00
C ARG A 276 12.28 -15.95 -0.04
N VAL A 277 12.64 -15.69 -1.28
CA VAL A 277 12.93 -16.76 -2.24
C VAL A 277 14.21 -17.42 -1.74
N VAL A 278 14.06 -18.52 -1.02
CA VAL A 278 15.19 -19.40 -0.69
C VAL A 278 15.62 -20.02 -2.01
N ILE A 279 16.65 -19.46 -2.62
CA ILE A 279 17.38 -20.15 -3.68
C ILE A 279 18.15 -21.26 -2.95
N GLN A 280 17.62 -22.47 -3.00
CA GLN A 280 18.40 -23.66 -2.59
C GLN A 280 19.59 -23.81 -3.53
N PRO A 281 20.78 -24.16 -3.00
CA PRO A 281 22.01 -24.26 -3.77
C PRO A 281 21.97 -25.37 -4.82
#